data_46b4911df792eb9f4b14b22c39cd68f6
#
_entry.id   46b4911df792eb9f4b14b22c39cd68f6
#
_cell.length_a   1.000
_cell.length_b   1.000
_cell.length_c   1.000
_cell.angle_alpha   90.00
_cell.angle_beta   90.00
_cell.angle_gamma   90.00
#
_symmetry.space_group_name_H-M   'P 1'
#
loop_
_entity.id
_entity.type
_entity.pdbx_description
1 polymer ?
#
loop_
_entity_poly.entity_id
_entity_poly.type
_entity_poly.pdbx_seq_one_letter_code
_entity_poly.pdbx_strand_id
1 'polypeptide(L)'
;MKKIFTLIFMVGMALNAVAQLENGFYRIKNDATGRYIVMYDPYVLVNKSTGTVNLSSLQTVSSFSTVRSHMGSVWYMEGKGDSKYDLFCQHSSLGANSEGFYPKLWQNGGSYRIYGEYSDFVKYLNDADNEDNDDGNGYVSVNGSRLNWSFIPIGGDHYIGIEPETYADDHYWATFMCGFPFKLGSGMTAFYVNSVDDHGFAMTEMGSEIPAKVPVLIRLNGSSPSDNKITVMKNSSAGAPSGNKLYGVWYSSDLGGKHGNWNVECESNNRVLGKSGGRLAFVKSDGLIEHNRGYLTVSGDADSNIIESTSGITNIQAIEQTEVEKGVYTLTGQKVPEGTTPRRGIYIKDGKKVVIK
;
A
#
# COMPACT_ATOMS: atom_id res chain seq x y z
N MET A 1 28.90 21.61 59.29
CA MET A 1 27.87 22.23 58.43
C MET A 1 28.50 22.70 57.11
N LYS A 2 29.07 21.76 56.29
CA LYS A 2 29.68 22.07 54.98
C LYS A 2 29.41 21.02 53.90
N LYS A 3 28.38 20.20 54.02
CA LYS A 3 28.06 19.13 53.05
C LYS A 3 26.68 19.18 52.42
N ILE A 4 25.90 20.23 52.60
CA ILE A 4 24.53 20.34 52.06
C ILE A 4 24.45 21.27 50.85
N PHE A 5 25.48 22.06 50.54
CA PHE A 5 25.43 23.03 49.43
C PHE A 5 25.82 22.48 48.06
N THR A 6 26.39 21.27 47.98
CA THR A 6 26.83 20.69 46.70
C THR A 6 25.74 19.86 45.97
N LEU A 7 24.64 19.55 46.64
CA LEU A 7 23.58 18.73 46.05
C LEU A 7 22.50 19.51 45.32
N ILE A 8 22.42 20.83 45.58
CA ILE A 8 21.39 21.70 44.97
C ILE A 8 21.83 22.26 43.63
N PHE A 9 23.11 22.23 43.30
CA PHE A 9 23.60 22.75 42.00
C PHE A 9 23.61 21.70 40.86
N MET A 10 23.38 20.41 41.18
CA MET A 10 23.27 19.35 40.16
C MET A 10 21.85 19.05 39.69
N VAL A 11 20.84 19.65 40.28
CA VAL A 11 19.44 19.49 39.86
C VAL A 11 19.00 20.58 38.88
N GLY A 12 19.81 21.62 38.69
CA GLY A 12 19.49 22.76 37.82
C GLY A 12 19.97 22.65 36.37
N MET A 13 20.73 21.62 36.01
CA MET A 13 21.10 21.30 34.64
C MET A 13 20.38 20.03 34.15
N ALA A 14 19.15 19.84 34.51
CA ALA A 14 18.27 18.97 33.77
C ALA A 14 17.91 19.71 32.47
N LEU A 15 18.92 19.79 31.57
CA LEU A 15 18.77 19.38 30.21
C LEU A 15 17.43 19.70 29.60
N ASN A 16 17.35 20.86 29.02
CA ASN A 16 16.63 21.00 27.76
C ASN A 16 17.41 20.20 26.71
N ALA A 17 17.51 18.90 26.86
CA ALA A 17 17.77 18.00 25.78
C ALA A 17 16.53 18.09 24.90
N VAL A 18 16.58 18.95 23.91
CA VAL A 18 15.63 18.99 22.81
C VAL A 18 15.61 17.58 22.28
N ALA A 19 14.54 16.85 22.57
CA ALA A 19 14.39 15.48 22.09
C ALA A 19 14.37 15.56 20.55
N GLN A 20 15.52 15.25 19.96
CA GLN A 20 15.62 15.13 18.52
C GLN A 20 14.63 14.03 18.11
N LEU A 21 13.83 14.29 17.06
CA LEU A 21 12.94 13.28 16.51
C LEU A 21 13.77 12.06 16.08
N GLU A 22 13.33 10.90 16.52
CA GLU A 22 13.96 9.63 16.13
C GLU A 22 13.66 9.30 14.67
N ASN A 23 14.54 8.51 14.06
CA ASN A 23 14.28 7.96 12.73
C ASN A 23 13.09 7.01 12.81
N GLY A 24 12.10 7.18 11.93
CA GLY A 24 10.89 6.38 11.99
C GLY A 24 9.81 6.80 11.01
N PHE A 25 8.68 6.14 11.11
CA PHE A 25 7.51 6.44 10.31
C PHE A 25 6.53 7.31 11.08
N TYR A 26 6.07 8.37 10.44
CA TYR A 26 5.20 9.38 11.06
C TYR A 26 4.08 9.79 10.13
N ARG A 27 2.99 10.29 10.72
CA ARG A 27 2.10 11.23 10.07
C ARG A 27 2.46 12.64 10.52
N ILE A 28 2.39 13.59 9.59
CA ILE A 28 2.69 15.00 9.86
C ILE A 28 1.36 15.73 9.95
N LYS A 29 1.06 16.30 11.11
CA LYS A 29 -0.20 16.95 11.41
C LYS A 29 0.00 18.41 11.76
N ASN A 30 -0.79 19.31 11.17
CA ASN A 30 -0.76 20.71 11.54
C ASN A 30 -1.44 20.95 12.90
N ASP A 31 -0.79 21.68 13.79
CA ASP A 31 -1.29 21.88 15.14
C ASP A 31 -2.50 22.82 15.23
N ALA A 32 -2.59 23.78 14.31
CA ALA A 32 -3.66 24.76 14.29
C ALA A 32 -4.96 24.21 13.69
N THR A 33 -4.85 23.40 12.62
CA THR A 33 -6.00 22.92 11.88
C THR A 33 -6.37 21.47 12.19
N GLY A 34 -5.41 20.70 12.70
CA GLY A 34 -5.56 19.27 12.91
C GLY A 34 -5.46 18.43 11.63
N ARG A 35 -5.17 19.03 10.48
CA ARG A 35 -5.07 18.36 9.19
C ARG A 35 -3.72 17.68 9.01
N TYR A 36 -3.71 16.56 8.27
CA TYR A 36 -2.54 15.73 7.99
C TYR A 36 -2.00 16.02 6.59
N ILE A 37 -0.68 16.11 6.43
CA ILE A 37 -0.06 16.21 5.10
C ILE A 37 -0.22 14.87 4.37
N VAL A 38 -0.75 14.94 3.14
CA VAL A 38 -0.88 13.81 2.22
C VAL A 38 -0.22 14.19 0.88
N MET A 39 0.68 13.35 0.42
CA MET A 39 1.29 13.46 -0.90
C MET A 39 0.43 12.72 -1.91
N TYR A 40 -0.17 13.43 -2.85
CA TYR A 40 -0.94 12.86 -3.95
C TYR A 40 -0.11 12.61 -5.19
N ASP A 41 1.00 13.35 -5.32
CA ASP A 41 2.00 13.10 -6.34
C ASP A 41 3.37 13.62 -5.86
N PRO A 42 4.51 13.05 -6.29
CA PRO A 42 5.84 13.43 -5.78
C PRO A 42 6.40 14.72 -6.39
N TYR A 43 5.64 15.43 -7.20
CA TYR A 43 6.14 16.56 -7.95
C TYR A 43 6.08 17.85 -7.12
N VAL A 44 7.23 18.43 -6.87
CA VAL A 44 7.39 19.76 -6.22
C VAL A 44 8.14 20.66 -7.18
N LEU A 45 7.53 21.77 -7.58
CA LEU A 45 8.11 22.75 -8.49
C LEU A 45 8.77 23.89 -7.71
N VAL A 46 10.05 24.13 -7.97
CA VAL A 46 10.76 25.33 -7.47
C VAL A 46 11.17 26.19 -8.66
N ASN A 47 10.67 27.42 -8.69
CA ASN A 47 11.13 28.42 -9.64
C ASN A 47 12.30 29.20 -9.03
N LYS A 48 13.51 28.94 -9.52
CA LYS A 48 14.75 29.53 -9.01
C LYS A 48 14.83 31.05 -9.16
N SER A 49 14.26 31.58 -10.25
CA SER A 49 14.36 33.03 -10.55
C SER A 49 13.40 33.84 -9.68
N THR A 50 12.25 33.31 -9.29
CA THR A 50 11.26 34.02 -8.47
C THR A 50 11.25 33.59 -7.01
N GLY A 51 11.96 32.52 -6.67
CA GLY A 51 11.91 31.86 -5.35
C GLY A 51 10.54 31.24 -5.04
N THR A 52 9.71 30.99 -6.06
CA THR A 52 8.39 30.39 -5.89
C THR A 52 8.52 28.89 -5.75
N VAL A 53 7.93 28.33 -4.69
CA VAL A 53 7.81 26.88 -4.46
C VAL A 53 6.35 26.52 -4.65
N ASN A 54 6.10 25.59 -5.56
CA ASN A 54 4.77 25.02 -5.76
C ASN A 54 4.71 23.63 -5.14
N LEU A 55 3.90 23.50 -4.11
CA LEU A 55 3.66 22.28 -3.35
C LEU A 55 2.25 21.73 -3.60
N SER A 56 1.62 22.04 -4.71
CA SER A 56 0.22 21.69 -5.01
C SER A 56 -0.08 20.19 -4.96
N SER A 57 0.94 19.35 -5.08
CA SER A 57 0.83 17.89 -4.87
C SER A 57 0.74 17.46 -3.41
N LEU A 58 1.04 18.36 -2.48
CA LEU A 58 0.90 18.15 -1.05
C LEU A 58 -0.40 18.80 -0.58
N GLN A 59 -1.37 17.98 -0.24
CA GLN A 59 -2.61 18.44 0.36
C GLN A 59 -2.61 18.22 1.86
N THR A 60 -3.55 18.85 2.55
CA THR A 60 -3.81 18.60 3.96
C THR A 60 -5.23 18.11 4.14
N VAL A 61 -5.40 16.96 4.81
CA VAL A 61 -6.67 16.25 4.96
C VAL A 61 -7.08 16.22 6.42
N SER A 62 -8.33 16.62 6.69
CA SER A 62 -8.88 16.74 8.04
C SER A 62 -9.24 15.37 8.66
N SER A 63 -9.69 14.43 7.83
CA SER A 63 -10.21 13.14 8.30
C SER A 63 -9.13 12.08 8.51
N PHE A 64 -9.01 11.57 9.74
CA PHE A 64 -8.18 10.39 9.99
C PHE A 64 -8.70 9.14 9.26
N SER A 65 -10.00 9.02 9.03
CA SER A 65 -10.57 7.91 8.26
C SER A 65 -10.01 7.84 6.83
N THR A 66 -9.70 8.98 6.22
CA THR A 66 -9.06 9.05 4.91
C THR A 66 -7.57 8.71 4.99
N VAL A 67 -6.84 9.31 5.94
CA VAL A 67 -5.38 9.14 5.98
C VAL A 67 -4.92 7.77 6.49
N ARG A 68 -5.74 7.05 7.23
CA ARG A 68 -5.37 5.74 7.80
C ARG A 68 -5.08 4.66 6.75
N SER A 69 -5.65 4.78 5.55
CA SER A 69 -5.44 3.86 4.41
C SER A 69 -4.66 4.49 3.26
N HIS A 70 -4.32 5.77 3.35
CA HIS A 70 -3.61 6.49 2.29
C HIS A 70 -2.11 6.54 2.56
N MET A 71 -1.31 5.83 1.77
CA MET A 71 0.16 5.76 1.96
C MET A 71 0.87 7.08 1.69
N GLY A 72 0.26 8.01 0.96
CA GLY A 72 0.74 9.39 0.82
C GLY A 72 0.78 10.20 2.14
N SER A 73 0.11 9.71 3.20
CA SER A 73 0.16 10.28 4.55
C SER A 73 1.28 9.73 5.42
N VAL A 74 2.02 8.72 4.94
CA VAL A 74 3.06 8.01 5.67
C VAL A 74 4.43 8.52 5.26
N TRP A 75 5.14 9.11 6.23
CA TRP A 75 6.43 9.73 6.03
C TRP A 75 7.50 8.97 6.82
N TYR A 76 8.53 8.49 6.14
CA TYR A 76 9.74 8.02 6.81
C TYR A 76 10.69 9.19 7.00
N MET A 77 11.09 9.41 8.23
CA MET A 77 12.01 10.46 8.59
C MET A 77 13.38 9.89 8.94
N GLU A 78 14.42 10.47 8.37
CA GLU A 78 15.81 10.12 8.66
C GLU A 78 16.63 11.36 8.99
N GLY A 79 17.18 11.41 10.20
CA GLY A 79 18.06 12.49 10.63
C GLY A 79 19.42 12.45 9.92
N LYS A 80 19.90 13.61 9.48
CA LYS A 80 21.20 13.80 8.81
C LYS A 80 22.18 14.65 9.62
N GLY A 81 21.86 14.93 10.88
CA GLY A 81 22.60 15.87 11.73
C GLY A 81 22.20 17.32 11.48
N ASP A 82 22.63 18.23 12.38
CA ASP A 82 22.40 19.66 12.29
C ASP A 82 20.92 20.07 12.06
N SER A 83 20.00 19.37 12.71
CA SER A 83 18.54 19.55 12.53
C SER A 83 18.04 19.34 11.10
N LYS A 84 18.82 18.68 10.24
CA LYS A 84 18.44 18.30 8.90
C LYS A 84 17.83 16.90 8.92
N TYR A 85 16.80 16.72 8.12
CA TYR A 85 16.11 15.45 7.98
C TYR A 85 15.75 15.21 6.51
N ASP A 86 15.84 13.97 6.09
CA ASP A 86 15.19 13.51 4.87
C ASP A 86 13.78 13.04 5.22
N LEU A 87 12.79 13.50 4.47
CA LEU A 87 11.40 13.09 4.57
C LEU A 87 11.04 12.33 3.30
N PHE A 88 10.79 11.03 3.45
CA PHE A 88 10.41 10.16 2.35
C PHE A 88 8.92 9.80 2.48
N CYS A 89 8.21 9.95 1.38
CA CYS A 89 6.86 9.43 1.24
C CYS A 89 6.86 8.42 0.10
N GLN A 90 6.50 7.18 0.38
CA GLN A 90 6.55 6.09 -0.56
C GLN A 90 7.95 5.95 -1.21
N HIS A 91 8.10 6.16 -2.51
CA HIS A 91 9.39 6.02 -3.22
C HIS A 91 10.09 7.36 -3.50
N SER A 92 9.51 8.45 -3.02
CA SER A 92 9.99 9.81 -3.28
C SER A 92 10.38 10.50 -1.99
N SER A 93 11.41 11.33 -2.03
CA SER A 93 11.69 12.26 -0.93
C SER A 93 11.04 13.62 -1.20
N LEU A 94 10.59 14.29 -0.15
CA LEU A 94 10.14 15.66 -0.26
C LEU A 94 11.32 16.51 -0.74
N GLY A 95 11.15 17.15 -1.89
CA GLY A 95 12.20 17.95 -2.51
C GLY A 95 13.12 17.21 -3.50
N ALA A 96 13.01 15.88 -3.66
CA ALA A 96 13.86 15.11 -4.58
C ALA A 96 13.72 15.55 -6.04
N ASN A 97 12.54 16.02 -6.43
CA ASN A 97 12.26 16.50 -7.78
C ASN A 97 12.32 18.03 -7.91
N SER A 98 12.70 18.73 -6.83
CA SER A 98 12.87 20.18 -6.81
C SER A 98 14.31 20.52 -6.54
N GLU A 99 14.95 21.18 -7.47
CA GLU A 99 16.29 21.70 -7.20
C GLU A 99 16.23 22.70 -6.04
N GLY A 100 16.73 22.30 -4.88
CA GLY A 100 17.03 23.19 -3.78
C GLY A 100 16.05 23.26 -2.61
N PHE A 101 14.94 22.49 -2.58
CA PHE A 101 14.13 22.41 -1.38
C PHE A 101 14.50 21.15 -0.57
N TYR A 102 15.34 21.34 0.43
CA TYR A 102 15.72 20.27 1.37
C TYR A 102 15.04 20.56 2.71
N PRO A 103 14.11 19.70 3.18
CA PRO A 103 13.41 19.94 4.42
C PRO A 103 14.36 19.90 5.61
N LYS A 104 14.25 20.92 6.44
CA LYS A 104 14.86 21.00 7.77
C LYS A 104 13.77 21.15 8.80
N LEU A 105 14.03 20.70 10.01
CA LEU A 105 13.11 20.85 11.12
C LEU A 105 13.70 21.82 12.14
N TRP A 106 12.88 22.76 12.56
CA TRP A 106 13.16 23.62 13.70
C TRP A 106 12.14 23.34 14.79
N GLN A 107 12.62 22.88 15.92
CA GLN A 107 11.75 22.63 17.07
C GLN A 107 11.26 23.95 17.65
N ASN A 108 9.95 24.04 17.87
CA ASN A 108 9.27 25.19 18.44
C ASN A 108 8.35 24.73 19.58
N GLY A 109 8.88 24.67 20.79
CA GLY A 109 8.18 24.05 21.92
C GLY A 109 8.00 22.54 21.74
N GLY A 110 6.73 22.07 21.79
CA GLY A 110 6.37 20.66 21.54
C GLY A 110 6.16 20.30 20.08
N SER A 111 6.29 21.27 19.17
CA SER A 111 6.00 21.16 17.73
C SER A 111 7.24 21.40 16.91
N TYR A 112 7.12 21.25 15.59
CA TYR A 112 8.19 21.50 14.64
C TYR A 112 7.72 22.45 13.53
N ARG A 113 8.63 23.28 13.04
CA ARG A 113 8.49 23.99 11.77
C ARG A 113 9.30 23.26 10.72
N ILE A 114 8.67 22.97 9.61
CA ILE A 114 9.31 22.35 8.45
C ILE A 114 9.67 23.48 7.50
N TYR A 115 10.93 23.61 7.14
CA TYR A 115 11.37 24.65 6.24
C TYR A 115 12.42 24.15 5.25
N GLY A 116 12.50 24.80 4.10
CA GLY A 116 13.56 24.60 3.12
C GLY A 116 14.37 25.89 2.96
N GLU A 117 15.67 25.74 2.79
CA GLU A 117 16.56 26.84 2.41
C GLU A 117 16.79 26.76 0.91
N TYR A 118 16.57 27.87 0.23
CA TYR A 118 16.85 28.00 -1.17
C TYR A 118 17.57 29.31 -1.45
N SER A 119 18.85 29.24 -1.87
CA SER A 119 19.71 30.43 -2.03
C SER A 119 19.64 31.34 -0.78
N ASP A 120 19.05 32.51 -0.91
CA ASP A 120 18.94 33.51 0.17
C ASP A 120 17.56 33.49 0.86
N PHE A 121 16.72 32.50 0.56
CA PHE A 121 15.35 32.45 1.07
C PHE A 121 15.12 31.24 1.96
N VAL A 122 14.50 31.48 3.11
CA VAL A 122 13.94 30.43 3.97
C VAL A 122 12.43 30.39 3.76
N LYS A 123 11.91 29.22 3.42
CA LYS A 123 10.47 28.99 3.20
C LYS A 123 9.98 27.95 4.19
N TYR A 124 8.99 28.31 5.00
CA TYR A 124 8.34 27.43 5.96
C TYR A 124 7.10 26.82 5.33
N LEU A 125 6.87 25.52 5.56
CA LEU A 125 5.61 24.88 5.18
C LEU A 125 4.46 25.42 6.01
N ASN A 126 3.40 25.78 5.35
CA ASN A 126 2.17 26.33 5.91
C ASN A 126 0.97 25.49 5.48
N ASP A 127 0.03 25.29 6.38
CA ASP A 127 -1.26 24.70 6.05
C ASP A 127 -2.24 25.82 5.63
N ALA A 128 -2.58 25.84 4.36
CA ALA A 128 -3.52 26.80 3.79
C ALA A 128 -4.90 26.16 3.58
N ASP A 129 -5.95 26.97 3.68
CA ASP A 129 -7.29 26.53 3.36
C ASP A 129 -7.46 26.43 1.83
N ASN A 130 -8.23 25.48 1.38
CA ASN A 130 -8.68 25.41 0.01
C ASN A 130 -10.03 26.14 -0.06
N GLU A 131 -10.02 27.36 -0.54
CA GLU A 131 -11.23 28.22 -0.62
C GLU A 131 -12.28 27.69 -1.60
N ASP A 132 -11.86 26.78 -2.48
CA ASP A 132 -12.73 26.19 -3.50
C ASP A 132 -13.48 24.93 -3.03
N ASN A 133 -13.16 24.41 -1.82
CA ASN A 133 -13.70 23.16 -1.30
C ASN A 133 -14.25 23.31 0.12
N ASP A 134 -15.51 22.95 0.31
CA ASP A 134 -16.19 22.91 1.62
C ASP A 134 -15.90 21.63 2.45
N ASP A 135 -15.00 20.76 1.99
CA ASP A 135 -14.69 19.46 2.63
C ASP A 135 -13.80 19.57 3.86
N GLY A 136 -13.37 20.78 4.23
CA GLY A 136 -12.49 21.04 5.37
C GLY A 136 -11.03 20.65 5.12
N ASN A 137 -10.66 20.25 3.91
CA ASN A 137 -9.29 19.97 3.50
C ASN A 137 -8.58 21.27 3.10
N GLY A 138 -7.27 21.17 2.93
CA GLY A 138 -6.44 22.28 2.53
C GLY A 138 -5.27 21.82 1.67
N TYR A 139 -4.29 22.67 1.53
CA TYR A 139 -3.06 22.33 0.80
C TYR A 139 -1.84 22.90 1.51
N VAL A 140 -0.68 22.32 1.21
CA VAL A 140 0.59 22.82 1.72
C VAL A 140 1.05 23.98 0.86
N SER A 141 1.23 25.13 1.50
CA SER A 141 1.82 26.34 0.91
C SER A 141 3.09 26.74 1.65
N VAL A 142 3.63 27.89 1.35
CA VAL A 142 4.79 28.46 2.05
C VAL A 142 4.48 29.83 2.63
N ASN A 143 5.09 30.14 3.80
CA ASN A 143 5.07 31.46 4.41
C ASN A 143 3.67 31.99 4.81
N GLY A 144 2.86 31.17 5.46
CA GLY A 144 1.62 31.59 6.11
C GLY A 144 1.74 31.70 7.63
N SER A 145 0.63 31.55 8.32
CA SER A 145 0.54 31.65 9.79
C SER A 145 0.49 30.30 10.51
N ARG A 146 0.18 29.22 9.80
CA ARG A 146 -0.03 27.87 10.35
C ARG A 146 1.19 26.99 10.10
N LEU A 147 2.30 27.31 10.77
CA LEU A 147 3.63 26.77 10.48
C LEU A 147 4.05 25.64 11.42
N ASN A 148 3.26 25.33 12.45
CA ASN A 148 3.62 24.34 13.46
C ASN A 148 3.02 22.99 13.12
N TRP A 149 3.86 21.96 13.20
CA TRP A 149 3.53 20.60 12.82
C TRP A 149 3.95 19.62 13.91
N SER A 150 3.11 18.65 14.17
CA SER A 150 3.41 17.51 15.02
C SER A 150 3.75 16.30 14.17
N PHE A 151 4.77 15.56 14.58
CA PHE A 151 5.14 14.26 14.01
C PHE A 151 4.57 13.16 14.89
N ILE A 152 3.57 12.47 14.39
CA ILE A 152 2.81 11.44 15.12
C ILE A 152 3.33 10.07 14.67
N PRO A 153 3.98 9.29 15.55
CA PRO A 153 4.47 7.97 15.19
C PRO A 153 3.36 7.05 14.65
N ILE A 154 3.67 6.29 13.60
CA ILE A 154 2.75 5.27 13.07
C ILE A 154 2.66 4.12 14.06
N GLY A 155 1.45 3.76 14.47
CA GLY A 155 1.16 2.68 15.40
C GLY A 155 -0.05 3.01 16.28
N GLY A 156 -0.49 2.07 17.09
CA GLY A 156 -1.63 2.26 17.99
C GLY A 156 -2.88 2.77 17.27
N ASP A 157 -3.38 3.93 17.70
CA ASP A 157 -4.53 4.60 17.09
C ASP A 157 -4.19 5.27 15.75
N HIS A 158 -2.90 5.50 15.46
CA HIS A 158 -2.41 6.06 14.21
C HIS A 158 -1.90 4.98 13.25
N TYR A 159 -2.59 3.85 13.21
CA TYR A 159 -2.26 2.70 12.38
C TYR A 159 -2.38 2.99 10.88
N ILE A 160 -1.80 2.10 10.08
CA ILE A 160 -2.06 1.97 8.64
C ILE A 160 -2.91 0.72 8.45
N GLY A 161 -3.99 0.84 7.71
CA GLY A 161 -4.89 -0.27 7.40
C GLY A 161 -5.25 -0.28 5.92
N ILE A 162 -5.55 -1.46 5.41
CA ILE A 162 -5.92 -1.64 4.00
C ILE A 162 -7.45 -1.60 3.89
N GLU A 163 -7.97 -0.70 3.03
CA GLU A 163 -9.38 -0.64 2.68
C GLU A 163 -9.72 -1.78 1.71
N PRO A 164 -10.75 -2.61 1.99
CA PRO A 164 -11.21 -3.61 1.05
C PRO A 164 -11.73 -3.00 -0.27
N GLU A 165 -11.44 -3.66 -1.39
CA GLU A 165 -12.00 -3.31 -2.70
C GLU A 165 -13.25 -4.15 -3.01
N THR A 166 -13.27 -5.41 -2.57
CA THR A 166 -14.40 -6.31 -2.86
C THR A 166 -14.60 -7.36 -1.77
N TYR A 167 -15.80 -7.94 -1.74
CA TYR A 167 -16.13 -9.14 -0.99
C TYR A 167 -16.54 -10.22 -1.98
N ALA A 168 -15.76 -11.28 -2.05
CA ALA A 168 -15.93 -12.40 -2.96
C ALA A 168 -15.40 -13.68 -2.32
N ASP A 169 -15.98 -14.84 -2.67
CA ASP A 169 -15.59 -16.15 -2.15
C ASP A 169 -15.49 -16.16 -0.60
N ASP A 170 -16.47 -15.55 0.07
CA ASP A 170 -16.58 -15.41 1.53
C ASP A 170 -15.44 -14.69 2.24
N HIS A 171 -14.67 -13.87 1.48
CA HIS A 171 -13.56 -13.07 2.00
C HIS A 171 -13.57 -11.63 1.50
N TYR A 172 -13.01 -10.74 2.30
CA TYR A 172 -12.63 -9.40 1.87
C TYR A 172 -11.29 -9.43 1.15
N TRP A 173 -11.19 -8.68 0.08
CA TRP A 173 -10.01 -8.64 -0.77
C TRP A 173 -9.62 -7.21 -1.12
N ALA A 174 -8.32 -7.01 -1.26
CA ALA A 174 -7.76 -5.79 -1.84
C ALA A 174 -6.48 -6.11 -2.61
N THR A 175 -6.21 -5.33 -3.63
CA THR A 175 -4.85 -5.18 -4.15
C THR A 175 -4.13 -4.12 -3.33
N PHE A 176 -2.83 -4.24 -3.19
CA PHE A 176 -2.06 -3.23 -2.48
C PHE A 176 -0.62 -3.17 -2.96
N MET A 177 -0.12 -1.94 -3.07
CA MET A 177 1.30 -1.66 -3.31
C MET A 177 1.69 -0.37 -2.60
N CYS A 178 2.88 -0.35 -2.02
CA CYS A 178 3.46 0.91 -1.53
C CYS A 178 4.97 0.97 -1.70
N GLY A 179 5.53 2.14 -1.52
CA GLY A 179 6.96 2.40 -1.71
C GLY A 179 7.85 1.90 -0.59
N PHE A 180 7.27 1.49 0.53
CA PHE A 180 7.99 0.90 1.65
C PHE A 180 7.71 -0.61 1.74
N PRO A 181 8.65 -1.42 2.21
CA PRO A 181 8.33 -2.78 2.63
C PRO A 181 7.32 -2.73 3.76
N PHE A 182 6.47 -3.76 3.85
CA PHE A 182 5.50 -3.85 4.93
C PHE A 182 5.26 -5.28 5.35
N LYS A 183 4.78 -5.43 6.57
CA LYS A 183 4.36 -6.71 7.14
C LYS A 183 2.85 -6.71 7.34
N LEU A 184 2.20 -7.77 6.91
CA LEU A 184 0.78 -8.01 7.15
C LEU A 184 0.52 -8.27 8.64
N GLY A 185 -0.60 -7.79 9.14
CA GLY A 185 -1.14 -8.21 10.43
C GLY A 185 -1.58 -9.66 10.41
N SER A 186 -1.77 -10.22 11.60
CA SER A 186 -2.21 -11.62 11.76
C SER A 186 -3.54 -11.87 11.06
N GLY A 187 -3.68 -13.02 10.42
CA GLY A 187 -4.89 -13.48 9.73
C GLY A 187 -4.99 -13.06 8.27
N MET A 188 -4.26 -12.03 7.83
CA MET A 188 -4.19 -11.66 6.43
C MET A 188 -3.22 -12.55 5.65
N THR A 189 -3.49 -12.75 4.37
CA THR A 189 -2.64 -13.54 3.46
C THR A 189 -2.40 -12.76 2.17
N ALA A 190 -1.14 -12.64 1.77
CA ALA A 190 -0.76 -12.02 0.50
C ALA A 190 -0.54 -13.05 -0.60
N PHE A 191 -0.84 -12.66 -1.81
CA PHE A 191 -0.64 -13.45 -3.02
C PHE A 191 -0.03 -12.57 -4.12
N TYR A 192 0.76 -13.15 -4.99
CA TYR A 192 1.09 -12.57 -6.28
C TYR A 192 0.39 -13.33 -7.39
N VAL A 193 0.07 -12.66 -8.48
CA VAL A 193 -0.54 -13.29 -9.65
C VAL A 193 0.58 -13.83 -10.52
N ASN A 194 0.66 -15.14 -10.66
CA ASN A 194 1.73 -15.84 -11.39
C ASN A 194 1.38 -16.15 -12.85
N SER A 195 0.09 -16.19 -13.20
CA SER A 195 -0.36 -16.33 -14.59
C SER A 195 -1.66 -15.57 -14.84
N VAL A 196 -1.83 -15.13 -16.07
CA VAL A 196 -3.07 -14.55 -16.62
C VAL A 196 -3.22 -15.10 -18.04
N ASP A 197 -4.35 -15.69 -18.35
CA ASP A 197 -4.69 -16.22 -19.67
C ASP A 197 -6.20 -16.04 -19.96
N ASP A 198 -6.67 -16.62 -21.06
CA ASP A 198 -8.08 -16.53 -21.48
C ASP A 198 -9.06 -17.25 -20.51
N HIS A 199 -8.55 -18.09 -19.61
CA HIS A 199 -9.34 -18.77 -18.61
C HIS A 199 -9.42 -18.00 -17.28
N GLY A 200 -8.55 -17.01 -17.09
CA GLY A 200 -8.52 -16.18 -15.89
C GLY A 200 -7.11 -15.92 -15.35
N PHE A 201 -7.02 -15.81 -14.01
CA PHE A 201 -5.74 -15.61 -13.34
C PHE A 201 -5.51 -16.67 -12.26
N ALA A 202 -4.25 -17.04 -12.08
CA ALA A 202 -3.81 -17.85 -10.95
C ALA A 202 -2.92 -17.04 -10.02
N MET A 203 -2.99 -17.36 -8.73
CA MET A 203 -2.23 -16.69 -7.69
C MET A 203 -1.45 -17.67 -6.83
N THR A 204 -0.34 -17.20 -6.28
CA THR A 204 0.51 -17.98 -5.37
C THR A 204 0.68 -17.21 -4.08
N GLU A 205 0.53 -17.89 -2.96
CA GLU A 205 0.71 -17.32 -1.63
C GLU A 205 2.16 -16.85 -1.42
N MET A 206 2.28 -15.72 -0.73
CA MET A 206 3.55 -15.12 -0.31
C MET A 206 3.67 -15.17 1.21
N GLY A 207 4.87 -14.91 1.71
CA GLY A 207 5.07 -14.63 3.14
C GLY A 207 4.37 -13.36 3.60
N SER A 208 4.28 -13.18 4.91
CA SER A 208 3.63 -12.00 5.51
C SER A 208 4.44 -10.71 5.36
N GLU A 209 5.71 -10.78 4.99
CA GLU A 209 6.59 -9.64 4.73
C GLU A 209 6.65 -9.38 3.23
N ILE A 210 6.21 -8.20 2.82
CA ILE A 210 6.10 -7.81 1.42
C ILE A 210 7.17 -6.77 1.10
N PRO A 211 8.00 -6.99 0.06
CA PRO A 211 9.00 -6.03 -0.36
C PRO A 211 8.38 -4.71 -0.85
N ALA A 212 9.15 -3.63 -0.77
CA ALA A 212 8.77 -2.36 -1.39
C ALA A 212 8.51 -2.54 -2.89
N LYS A 213 7.54 -1.81 -3.42
CA LYS A 213 7.25 -1.74 -4.86
C LYS A 213 6.71 -3.05 -5.47
N VAL A 214 6.29 -3.97 -4.66
CA VAL A 214 5.68 -5.23 -5.12
C VAL A 214 4.17 -5.14 -4.96
N PRO A 215 3.41 -5.11 -6.06
CA PRO A 215 1.95 -5.18 -5.99
C PRO A 215 1.51 -6.59 -5.59
N VAL A 216 0.59 -6.68 -4.68
CA VAL A 216 0.05 -7.94 -4.16
C VAL A 216 -1.47 -7.90 -4.10
N LEU A 217 -2.08 -9.08 -4.19
CA LEU A 217 -3.47 -9.32 -3.84
C LEU A 217 -3.50 -9.82 -2.39
N ILE A 218 -4.39 -9.29 -1.57
CA ILE A 218 -4.44 -9.60 -0.14
C ILE A 218 -5.84 -10.06 0.23
N ARG A 219 -5.91 -11.23 0.86
CA ARG A 219 -7.09 -11.66 1.61
C ARG A 219 -7.06 -11.01 2.97
N LEU A 220 -8.09 -10.25 3.28
CA LEU A 220 -8.21 -9.38 4.44
C LEU A 220 -9.02 -10.05 5.57
N ASN A 221 -8.89 -9.52 6.78
CA ASN A 221 -9.62 -10.01 7.94
C ASN A 221 -11.07 -9.50 8.01
N GLY A 222 -11.32 -8.28 7.54
CA GLY A 222 -12.62 -7.64 7.72
C GLY A 222 -12.88 -6.48 6.78
N SER A 223 -14.05 -5.87 6.96
CA SER A 223 -14.56 -4.80 6.11
C SER A 223 -13.98 -3.42 6.44
N SER A 224 -13.18 -3.30 7.49
CA SER A 224 -12.63 -2.01 7.93
C SER A 224 -11.11 -2.02 7.89
N PRO A 225 -10.44 -0.91 7.55
CA PRO A 225 -8.99 -0.78 7.69
C PRO A 225 -8.46 -1.09 9.09
N SER A 226 -9.27 -0.90 10.14
CA SER A 226 -8.89 -1.25 11.51
C SER A 226 -8.67 -2.76 11.72
N ASP A 227 -9.32 -3.59 10.92
CA ASP A 227 -9.19 -5.05 10.95
C ASP A 227 -7.98 -5.52 10.13
N ASN A 228 -7.53 -4.67 9.19
CA ASN A 228 -6.56 -4.98 8.15
C ASN A 228 -5.26 -4.18 8.33
N LYS A 229 -4.77 -4.10 9.56
CA LYS A 229 -3.58 -3.29 9.89
C LYS A 229 -2.30 -3.91 9.32
N ILE A 230 -1.43 -3.05 8.82
CA ILE A 230 -0.08 -3.39 8.37
C ILE A 230 0.97 -2.61 9.16
N THR A 231 2.19 -3.11 9.14
CA THR A 231 3.36 -2.43 9.71
C THR A 231 4.35 -2.11 8.60
N VAL A 232 4.61 -0.84 8.35
CA VAL A 232 5.65 -0.40 7.41
C VAL A 232 7.03 -0.58 8.01
N MET A 233 8.00 -0.86 7.14
CA MET A 233 9.38 -1.11 7.51
C MET A 233 10.32 -0.28 6.63
N LYS A 234 11.49 0.08 7.16
CA LYS A 234 12.54 0.74 6.36
C LYS A 234 13.14 -0.21 5.33
N ASN A 235 13.40 -1.44 5.74
CA ASN A 235 14.05 -2.47 4.93
C ASN A 235 13.28 -3.79 5.07
N SER A 236 13.43 -4.65 4.08
CA SER A 236 12.92 -6.01 4.05
C SER A 236 13.99 -6.96 3.54
N SER A 237 14.01 -8.16 4.06
CA SER A 237 14.80 -9.27 3.53
C SER A 237 14.03 -10.13 2.52
N ALA A 238 12.72 -9.90 2.40
CA ALA A 238 11.89 -10.63 1.47
C ALA A 238 12.24 -10.26 0.01
N GLY A 239 12.36 -11.26 -0.84
CA GLY A 239 12.58 -11.09 -2.27
C GLY A 239 11.27 -10.81 -3.01
N ALA A 240 11.33 -10.00 -4.07
CA ALA A 240 10.21 -9.85 -4.96
C ALA A 240 9.94 -11.16 -5.73
N PRO A 241 8.67 -11.59 -5.87
CA PRO A 241 8.34 -12.80 -6.60
C PRO A 241 8.68 -12.66 -8.08
N SER A 242 9.26 -13.69 -8.66
CA SER A 242 9.50 -13.74 -10.10
C SER A 242 8.18 -13.96 -10.84
N GLY A 243 7.97 -13.21 -11.91
CA GLY A 243 6.83 -13.41 -12.82
C GLY A 243 5.49 -12.88 -12.33
N ASN A 244 5.47 -12.01 -11.32
CA ASN A 244 4.24 -11.34 -10.90
C ASN A 244 3.62 -10.57 -12.08
N LYS A 245 2.33 -10.79 -12.31
CA LYS A 245 1.54 -10.18 -13.39
C LYS A 245 0.77 -8.94 -12.95
N LEU A 246 0.73 -8.66 -11.62
CA LEU A 246 0.14 -7.44 -11.11
C LEU A 246 1.03 -6.23 -11.41
N TYR A 247 0.40 -5.18 -11.89
CA TYR A 247 0.96 -3.84 -11.95
C TYR A 247 0.43 -3.04 -10.77
N GLY A 248 1.15 -2.02 -10.34
CA GLY A 248 0.75 -1.23 -9.19
C GLY A 248 0.76 0.27 -9.45
N VAL A 249 -0.15 0.98 -8.80
CA VAL A 249 -0.29 2.43 -8.84
C VAL A 249 0.10 3.01 -7.47
N TRP A 250 1.02 3.96 -7.45
CA TRP A 250 1.51 4.59 -6.21
C TRP A 250 0.70 5.82 -5.85
N TYR A 251 0.51 6.66 -6.86
CA TYR A 251 -0.20 7.91 -6.77
C TYR A 251 -1.26 7.90 -7.87
N SER A 252 -2.45 8.29 -7.52
CA SER A 252 -3.52 8.57 -8.46
C SER A 252 -4.40 9.61 -7.82
N SER A 253 -4.64 10.70 -8.52
CA SER A 253 -5.54 11.74 -8.07
C SER A 253 -6.12 12.47 -9.27
N ASP A 254 -7.35 12.91 -9.15
CA ASP A 254 -8.05 13.76 -10.10
C ASP A 254 -7.71 15.26 -9.92
N LEU A 255 -6.65 15.58 -9.19
CA LEU A 255 -6.16 16.95 -8.98
C LEU A 255 -5.74 17.66 -10.28
N GLY A 256 -6.50 17.41 -11.33
CA GLY A 256 -6.55 18.22 -12.53
C GLY A 256 -5.24 18.33 -13.30
N GLY A 257 -4.82 17.26 -13.96
CA GLY A 257 -4.07 17.32 -15.21
C GLY A 257 -2.69 17.99 -15.25
N LYS A 258 -2.19 18.59 -14.19
CA LYS A 258 -0.88 19.25 -14.21
C LYS A 258 0.30 18.30 -14.03
N HIS A 259 0.04 17.10 -13.55
CA HIS A 259 1.06 16.09 -13.20
C HIS A 259 0.65 14.69 -13.65
N GLY A 260 0.00 14.57 -14.80
CA GLY A 260 -0.62 13.39 -15.36
C GLY A 260 0.24 12.13 -15.56
N ASN A 261 1.53 12.19 -15.20
CA ASN A 261 2.42 11.03 -15.32
C ASN A 261 2.20 9.98 -14.21
N TRP A 262 1.37 10.27 -13.21
CA TRP A 262 1.13 9.41 -12.06
C TRP A 262 -0.28 8.82 -12.02
N ASN A 263 -1.19 9.36 -12.82
CA ASN A 263 -2.53 8.84 -12.94
C ASN A 263 -2.54 7.71 -13.98
N VAL A 264 -3.02 6.56 -13.57
CA VAL A 264 -3.20 5.42 -14.47
C VAL A 264 -4.68 5.29 -14.76
N GLU A 265 -5.06 5.58 -16.00
CA GLU A 265 -6.42 5.33 -16.48
C GLU A 265 -6.66 3.83 -16.64
N CYS A 266 -7.88 3.40 -16.36
CA CYS A 266 -8.29 2.03 -16.61
C CYS A 266 -8.59 1.87 -18.10
N GLU A 267 -7.53 1.64 -18.89
CA GLU A 267 -7.64 1.38 -20.32
C GLU A 267 -8.42 0.09 -20.62
N SER A 268 -8.82 -0.09 -21.86
CA SER A 268 -9.66 -1.22 -22.30
C SER A 268 -9.11 -2.61 -21.95
N ASN A 269 -7.78 -2.73 -21.87
CA ASN A 269 -7.07 -3.95 -21.50
C ASN A 269 -6.71 -4.05 -20.02
N ASN A 270 -6.96 -3.02 -19.21
CA ASN A 270 -6.73 -3.04 -17.77
C ASN A 270 -7.95 -3.57 -17.03
N ARG A 271 -7.69 -4.29 -15.94
CA ARG A 271 -8.72 -4.85 -15.05
C ARG A 271 -8.35 -4.54 -13.61
N VAL A 272 -9.31 -4.02 -12.86
CA VAL A 272 -9.19 -3.76 -11.42
C VAL A 272 -9.82 -4.89 -10.62
N LEU A 273 -9.44 -5.02 -9.35
CA LEU A 273 -10.02 -6.04 -8.50
C LEU A 273 -11.52 -5.81 -8.29
N GLY A 274 -12.29 -6.88 -8.40
CA GLY A 274 -13.72 -6.88 -8.24
C GLY A 274 -14.26 -8.30 -8.11
N LYS A 275 -15.47 -8.51 -8.58
CA LYS A 275 -16.11 -9.84 -8.63
C LYS A 275 -16.91 -10.03 -9.90
N SER A 276 -16.96 -11.26 -10.40
CA SER A 276 -17.79 -11.67 -11.51
C SER A 276 -18.53 -12.95 -11.10
N GLY A 277 -19.86 -12.93 -11.20
CA GLY A 277 -20.68 -14.06 -10.73
C GLY A 277 -20.56 -14.37 -9.22
N GLY A 278 -20.19 -13.39 -8.39
CA GLY A 278 -19.97 -13.56 -6.95
C GLY A 278 -18.57 -14.05 -6.57
N ARG A 279 -17.76 -14.43 -7.55
CA ARG A 279 -16.39 -14.92 -7.38
C ARG A 279 -15.36 -13.80 -7.57
N LEU A 280 -14.19 -13.98 -6.96
CA LEU A 280 -13.07 -13.05 -7.11
C LEU A 280 -12.66 -12.95 -8.58
N ALA A 281 -12.56 -11.73 -9.08
CA ALA A 281 -12.19 -11.46 -10.45
C ALA A 281 -11.48 -10.11 -10.58
N PHE A 282 -10.75 -9.95 -11.66
CA PHE A 282 -10.33 -8.64 -12.14
C PHE A 282 -11.28 -8.22 -13.27
N VAL A 283 -11.95 -7.10 -13.10
CA VAL A 283 -13.05 -6.63 -13.93
C VAL A 283 -12.74 -5.31 -14.61
N LYS A 284 -13.48 -4.99 -15.67
CA LYS A 284 -13.42 -3.67 -16.28
C LYS A 284 -13.87 -2.59 -15.30
N SER A 285 -13.28 -1.43 -15.42
CA SER A 285 -13.68 -0.22 -14.71
C SER A 285 -13.48 0.97 -15.61
N ASP A 286 -14.19 2.05 -15.32
CA ASP A 286 -14.01 3.35 -15.95
C ASP A 286 -13.26 4.28 -15.00
N GLY A 287 -12.48 5.21 -15.56
CA GLY A 287 -11.77 6.23 -14.80
C GLY A 287 -10.36 5.83 -14.37
N LEU A 288 -9.91 6.40 -13.26
CA LEU A 288 -8.57 6.19 -12.73
C LEU A 288 -8.49 4.95 -11.84
N ILE A 289 -7.37 4.25 -11.92
CA ILE A 289 -7.02 3.24 -10.93
C ILE A 289 -6.54 3.97 -9.68
N GLU A 290 -7.14 3.67 -8.53
CA GLU A 290 -6.85 4.35 -7.27
C GLU A 290 -5.38 4.17 -6.83
N HIS A 291 -4.92 5.12 -6.03
CA HIS A 291 -3.59 5.08 -5.42
C HIS A 291 -3.41 3.84 -4.53
N ASN A 292 -2.19 3.34 -4.48
CA ASN A 292 -1.79 2.15 -3.72
C ASN A 292 -2.56 0.87 -4.09
N ARG A 293 -3.11 0.81 -5.29
CA ARG A 293 -3.84 -0.34 -5.84
C ARG A 293 -3.03 -1.08 -6.90
N GLY A 294 -3.44 -2.30 -7.16
CA GLY A 294 -2.92 -3.14 -8.22
C GLY A 294 -3.97 -3.39 -9.30
N TYR A 295 -3.50 -3.67 -10.50
CA TYR A 295 -4.34 -4.03 -11.63
C TYR A 295 -3.67 -5.11 -12.50
N LEU A 296 -4.44 -5.76 -13.35
CA LEU A 296 -3.96 -6.67 -14.36
C LEU A 296 -4.12 -6.06 -15.76
N THR A 297 -3.25 -6.45 -16.68
CA THR A 297 -3.44 -6.24 -18.10
C THR A 297 -3.78 -7.57 -18.74
N VAL A 298 -4.88 -7.62 -19.51
CA VAL A 298 -5.38 -8.80 -20.20
C VAL A 298 -5.37 -8.59 -21.72
N SER A 299 -5.32 -9.69 -22.47
CA SER A 299 -5.30 -9.63 -23.94
C SER A 299 -6.69 -9.55 -24.57
N GLY A 300 -7.75 -9.76 -23.80
CA GLY A 300 -9.13 -9.84 -24.28
C GLY A 300 -10.06 -8.83 -23.63
N ASP A 301 -11.32 -8.87 -24.02
CA ASP A 301 -12.38 -7.98 -23.54
C ASP A 301 -13.13 -8.51 -22.31
N ALA A 302 -12.90 -9.77 -21.95
CA ALA A 302 -13.53 -10.45 -20.81
C ALA A 302 -12.90 -10.07 -19.47
N ASP A 303 -13.66 -10.29 -18.39
CA ASP A 303 -13.16 -10.29 -17.03
C ASP A 303 -12.18 -11.46 -16.82
N SER A 304 -11.17 -11.24 -15.98
CA SER A 304 -10.23 -12.29 -15.59
C SER A 304 -10.67 -12.87 -14.24
N ASN A 305 -11.25 -14.06 -14.26
CA ASN A 305 -11.73 -14.76 -13.07
C ASN A 305 -10.60 -15.54 -12.39
N ILE A 306 -10.72 -15.77 -11.08
CA ILE A 306 -9.78 -16.63 -10.37
C ILE A 306 -9.84 -18.06 -10.88
N ILE A 307 -8.69 -18.61 -11.23
CA ILE A 307 -8.53 -20.03 -11.48
C ILE A 307 -8.22 -20.69 -10.14
N GLU A 308 -9.10 -21.57 -9.67
CA GLU A 308 -8.81 -22.31 -8.45
C GLU A 308 -7.58 -23.19 -8.68
N SER A 309 -6.47 -22.85 -8.02
CA SER A 309 -5.39 -23.79 -7.88
C SER A 309 -5.83 -24.85 -6.86
N THR A 310 -6.32 -25.95 -7.33
CA THR A 310 -6.41 -27.15 -6.49
C THR A 310 -4.98 -27.51 -6.10
N SER A 311 -4.61 -27.18 -4.86
CA SER A 311 -3.36 -27.66 -4.26
C SER A 311 -3.39 -29.20 -4.33
N GLY A 312 -2.66 -29.77 -5.28
CA GLY A 312 -2.37 -31.19 -5.35
C GLY A 312 -3.03 -32.01 -6.44
N ILE A 313 -3.94 -31.49 -7.26
CA ILE A 313 -4.40 -32.20 -8.47
C ILE A 313 -4.56 -31.19 -9.60
N THR A 314 -3.55 -31.10 -10.46
CA THR A 314 -3.57 -30.35 -11.69
C THR A 314 -4.72 -30.81 -12.59
N ASN A 315 -5.51 -29.85 -13.07
CA ASN A 315 -6.47 -29.99 -14.18
C ASN A 315 -7.48 -31.13 -14.07
N ILE A 316 -8.57 -30.86 -13.35
CA ILE A 316 -9.83 -31.33 -13.88
C ILE A 316 -10.47 -30.12 -14.57
N GLN A 317 -10.21 -29.95 -15.87
CA GLN A 317 -11.15 -29.24 -16.72
C GLN A 317 -12.51 -29.81 -16.43
N ALA A 318 -13.50 -29.00 -16.10
CA ALA A 318 -14.89 -29.39 -16.26
C ALA A 318 -15.08 -29.60 -17.78
N ILE A 319 -14.75 -30.78 -18.22
CA ILE A 319 -15.20 -31.27 -19.51
C ILE A 319 -16.72 -31.24 -19.38
N GLU A 320 -17.39 -30.38 -20.17
CA GLU A 320 -18.79 -30.62 -20.50
C GLU A 320 -18.99 -32.12 -20.57
N GLN A 321 -20.03 -32.64 -19.90
CA GLN A 321 -20.30 -34.04 -19.78
C GLN A 321 -20.38 -34.72 -21.17
N THR A 322 -19.23 -35.02 -21.74
CA THR A 322 -19.12 -36.11 -22.69
C THR A 322 -19.19 -37.38 -21.84
N GLU A 323 -20.08 -38.27 -22.19
CA GLU A 323 -20.40 -39.53 -21.51
C GLU A 323 -19.15 -40.14 -20.85
N VAL A 324 -19.18 -40.24 -19.50
CA VAL A 324 -18.13 -40.92 -18.73
C VAL A 324 -18.02 -42.33 -19.27
N GLU A 325 -16.91 -42.61 -19.97
CA GLU A 325 -16.63 -43.95 -20.46
C GLU A 325 -16.66 -44.90 -19.26
N LYS A 326 -17.66 -45.74 -19.23
CA LYS A 326 -17.85 -46.70 -18.13
C LYS A 326 -16.65 -47.65 -18.08
N GLY A 327 -16.06 -47.81 -16.91
CA GLY A 327 -14.92 -48.72 -16.75
C GLY A 327 -14.24 -48.59 -15.38
N VAL A 328 -13.30 -49.48 -15.13
CA VAL A 328 -12.44 -49.47 -13.95
C VAL A 328 -11.07 -48.95 -14.34
N TYR A 329 -10.57 -47.98 -13.62
CA TYR A 329 -9.27 -47.32 -13.85
C TYR A 329 -8.38 -47.41 -12.61
N THR A 330 -7.08 -47.56 -12.83
CA THR A 330 -6.09 -47.41 -11.76
C THR A 330 -6.03 -45.96 -11.29
N LEU A 331 -5.42 -45.71 -10.15
CA LEU A 331 -5.17 -44.33 -9.67
C LEU A 331 -4.25 -43.52 -10.62
N THR A 332 -3.53 -44.17 -11.52
CA THR A 332 -2.71 -43.55 -12.55
C THR A 332 -3.46 -43.31 -13.86
N GLY A 333 -4.79 -43.58 -13.89
CA GLY A 333 -5.65 -43.31 -15.06
C GLY A 333 -5.62 -44.40 -16.12
N GLN A 334 -4.96 -45.54 -15.92
CA GLN A 334 -4.96 -46.66 -16.86
C GLN A 334 -6.27 -47.46 -16.74
N LYS A 335 -6.98 -47.66 -17.86
CA LYS A 335 -8.18 -48.47 -17.91
C LYS A 335 -7.81 -49.94 -17.70
N VAL A 336 -8.49 -50.61 -16.79
CA VAL A 336 -8.36 -52.07 -16.60
C VAL A 336 -9.11 -52.73 -17.74
N PRO A 337 -8.49 -53.66 -18.49
CA PRO A 337 -9.16 -54.34 -19.60
C PRO A 337 -10.43 -55.05 -19.17
N GLU A 338 -11.48 -54.92 -19.98
CA GLU A 338 -12.76 -55.62 -19.74
C GLU A 338 -12.57 -57.12 -19.65
N GLY A 339 -13.22 -57.74 -18.68
CA GLY A 339 -13.08 -59.18 -18.43
C GLY A 339 -11.91 -59.59 -17.54
N THR A 340 -11.04 -58.64 -17.14
CA THR A 340 -9.98 -58.92 -16.17
C THR A 340 -10.41 -58.61 -14.75
N THR A 341 -10.19 -59.54 -13.82
CA THR A 341 -10.42 -59.27 -12.39
C THR A 341 -9.30 -58.37 -11.86
N PRO A 342 -9.61 -57.15 -11.42
CA PRO A 342 -8.58 -56.26 -10.90
C PRO A 342 -7.93 -56.86 -9.65
N ARG A 343 -6.62 -56.68 -9.47
CA ARG A 343 -5.89 -57.07 -8.26
C ARG A 343 -6.38 -56.27 -7.06
N ARG A 344 -6.17 -56.78 -5.84
CA ARG A 344 -6.44 -56.01 -4.61
C ARG A 344 -5.82 -54.63 -4.69
N GLY A 345 -6.61 -53.59 -4.45
CA GLY A 345 -6.14 -52.21 -4.55
C GLY A 345 -7.27 -51.20 -4.60
N ILE A 346 -6.87 -49.94 -4.81
CA ILE A 346 -7.79 -48.81 -4.97
C ILE A 346 -7.90 -48.47 -6.45
N TYR A 347 -9.14 -48.34 -6.92
CA TYR A 347 -9.48 -48.05 -8.32
C TYR A 347 -10.55 -46.96 -8.41
N ILE A 348 -10.71 -46.38 -9.59
CA ILE A 348 -11.82 -45.49 -9.93
C ILE A 348 -12.77 -46.30 -10.82
N LYS A 349 -14.01 -46.46 -10.39
CA LYS A 349 -15.07 -47.11 -11.18
C LYS A 349 -16.22 -46.12 -11.34
N ASP A 350 -16.56 -45.81 -12.58
CA ASP A 350 -17.65 -44.89 -12.94
C ASP A 350 -17.52 -43.54 -12.17
N GLY A 351 -16.30 -42.99 -12.12
CA GLY A 351 -15.98 -41.74 -11.41
C GLY A 351 -15.90 -41.83 -9.88
N LYS A 352 -16.11 -43.02 -9.29
CA LYS A 352 -16.08 -43.22 -7.84
C LYS A 352 -14.91 -44.09 -7.40
N LYS A 353 -14.27 -43.71 -6.27
CA LYS A 353 -13.21 -44.50 -5.64
C LYS A 353 -13.78 -45.80 -5.07
N VAL A 354 -13.24 -46.94 -5.50
CA VAL A 354 -13.61 -48.27 -5.03
C VAL A 354 -12.38 -49.01 -4.50
N VAL A 355 -12.59 -49.85 -3.47
CA VAL A 355 -11.54 -50.71 -2.91
C VAL A 355 -11.89 -52.12 -3.30
N ILE A 356 -11.01 -52.80 -4.05
CA ILE A 356 -11.11 -54.24 -4.37
C ILE A 356 -10.30 -55.00 -3.33
N LYS A 357 -10.97 -55.85 -2.57
CA LYS A 357 -10.40 -56.63 -1.46
C LYS A 357 -9.86 -57.98 -1.96
#